data_d5465219f79e9c9ef5028e81df455289
#
_entry.id   d5465219f79e9c9ef5028e81df455289
#
_cell.length_a   1.000
_cell.length_b   1.000
_cell.length_c   1.000
_cell.angle_alpha   90.00
_cell.angle_beta   90.00
_cell.angle_gamma   90.00
#
_symmetry.space_group_name_H-M   'P 1'
#
loop_
_entity.id
_entity.type
_entity.pdbx_description
1 polymer ?
#
loop_
_entity_poly.entity_id
_entity_poly.type
_entity_poly.pdbx_seq_one_letter_code
_entity_poly.pdbx_strand_id
1 'polypeptide(L)'
;MSNEVTPSPEQLERLEKALNFSNTMQTFNLNKNNLKVKTQNLLNFSSNGGTFKVSQELIGFVKFVVDSGKDTTVILDKNDIPVRIDDTKKFLEDISSLYFESINEYYNDYQKLRSSRKIEKV
;
A
#
# COMPACT_ATOMS: atom_id res chain seq x y z
N MET A 1 21.18 37.08 -36.52
CA MET A 1 20.31 37.64 -35.48
C MET A 1 19.58 36.52 -34.78
N SER A 2 19.86 36.35 -33.56
CA SER A 2 19.11 35.35 -32.76
C SER A 2 17.75 35.94 -32.42
N ASN A 3 16.69 35.22 -32.74
CA ASN A 3 15.35 35.52 -32.31
C ASN A 3 15.07 34.97 -30.91
N GLU A 4 16.07 34.94 -30.07
CA GLU A 4 15.88 34.45 -28.69
C GLU A 4 15.00 35.42 -27.92
N VAL A 5 13.83 34.96 -27.57
CA VAL A 5 12.92 35.68 -26.68
C VAL A 5 13.35 35.34 -25.25
N THR A 6 14.01 36.29 -24.61
CA THR A 6 14.35 36.17 -23.21
C THR A 6 13.08 36.34 -22.40
N PRO A 7 12.69 35.34 -21.55
CA PRO A 7 11.50 35.47 -20.71
C PRO A 7 11.63 36.68 -19.78
N SER A 8 10.53 37.37 -19.54
CA SER A 8 10.49 38.43 -18.54
C SER A 8 10.69 37.85 -17.13
N PRO A 9 11.11 38.66 -16.14
CA PRO A 9 11.23 38.20 -14.77
C PRO A 9 9.92 37.57 -14.22
N GLU A 10 8.79 38.13 -14.66
CA GLU A 10 7.47 37.61 -14.28
C GLU A 10 7.20 36.24 -14.89
N GLN A 11 7.57 36.02 -16.15
CA GLN A 11 7.44 34.75 -16.83
C GLN A 11 8.37 33.69 -16.21
N LEU A 12 9.60 34.08 -15.87
CA LEU A 12 10.54 33.20 -15.17
C LEU A 12 10.00 32.74 -13.81
N GLU A 13 9.41 33.66 -13.06
CA GLU A 13 8.79 33.33 -11.77
C GLU A 13 7.65 32.34 -11.91
N ARG A 14 6.80 32.51 -12.93
CA ARG A 14 5.70 31.60 -13.22
C ARG A 14 6.21 30.20 -13.60
N LEU A 15 7.25 30.13 -14.43
CA LEU A 15 7.88 28.87 -14.83
C LEU A 15 8.49 28.17 -13.62
N GLU A 16 9.18 28.89 -12.77
CA GLU A 16 9.79 28.36 -11.56
C GLU A 16 8.73 27.78 -10.62
N LYS A 17 7.63 28.50 -10.39
CA LYS A 17 6.51 28.02 -9.58
C LYS A 17 5.87 26.76 -10.18
N ALA A 18 5.69 26.72 -11.50
CA ALA A 18 5.14 25.57 -12.19
C ALA A 18 6.04 24.34 -12.07
N LEU A 19 7.35 24.51 -12.21
CA LEU A 19 8.33 23.44 -12.05
C LEU A 19 8.35 22.93 -10.60
N ASN A 20 8.33 23.82 -9.62
CA ASN A 20 8.30 23.46 -8.21
C ASN A 20 7.04 22.67 -7.87
N PHE A 21 5.89 23.09 -8.38
CA PHE A 21 4.63 22.36 -8.19
C PHE A 21 4.70 20.97 -8.82
N SER A 22 5.19 20.89 -10.06
CA SER A 22 5.33 19.61 -10.77
C SER A 22 6.26 18.65 -10.00
N ASN A 23 7.40 19.14 -9.53
CA ASN A 23 8.36 18.36 -8.77
C ASN A 23 7.76 17.87 -7.43
N THR A 24 7.01 18.72 -6.75
CA THR A 24 6.31 18.38 -5.51
C THR A 24 5.29 17.28 -5.74
N MET A 25 4.52 17.37 -6.84
CA MET A 25 3.53 16.36 -7.21
C MET A 25 4.18 15.02 -7.55
N GLN A 26 5.28 15.04 -8.30
CA GLN A 26 6.03 13.83 -8.66
C GLN A 26 6.59 13.15 -7.41
N THR A 27 7.17 13.92 -6.50
CA THR A 27 7.70 13.41 -5.24
C THR A 27 6.61 12.80 -4.38
N PHE A 28 5.46 13.47 -4.29
CA PHE A 28 4.30 12.96 -3.55
C PHE A 28 3.84 11.62 -4.13
N ASN A 29 3.68 11.54 -5.45
CA ASN A 29 3.23 10.33 -6.11
C ASN A 29 4.21 9.18 -5.95
N LEU A 30 5.52 9.46 -6.02
CA LEU A 30 6.56 8.47 -5.80
C LEU A 30 6.52 7.94 -4.36
N ASN A 31 6.41 8.83 -3.38
CA ASN A 31 6.34 8.45 -1.97
C ASN A 31 5.07 7.65 -1.67
N LYS A 32 3.94 8.05 -2.24
CA LYS A 32 2.68 7.31 -2.14
C LYS A 32 2.82 5.90 -2.69
N ASN A 33 3.45 5.76 -3.86
CA ASN A 33 3.69 4.45 -4.47
C ASN A 33 4.62 3.59 -3.62
N ASN A 34 5.67 4.18 -3.06
CA ASN A 34 6.60 3.48 -2.17
C ASN A 34 5.90 2.96 -0.91
N LEU A 35 4.99 3.74 -0.32
CA LEU A 35 4.18 3.30 0.82
C LEU A 35 3.26 2.14 0.45
N LYS A 36 2.66 2.20 -0.74
CA LYS A 36 1.80 1.12 -1.24
C LYS A 36 2.59 -0.18 -1.40
N VAL A 37 3.77 -0.12 -2.01
CA VAL A 37 4.65 -1.29 -2.19
C VAL A 37 5.09 -1.85 -0.83
N LYS A 38 5.49 -1.00 0.10
CA LYS A 38 5.84 -1.40 1.46
C LYS A 38 4.69 -2.17 2.12
N THR A 39 3.47 -1.64 2.03
CA THR A 39 2.29 -2.26 2.62
C THR A 39 2.00 -3.61 1.98
N GLN A 40 2.08 -3.70 0.66
CA GLN A 40 1.89 -4.97 -0.05
C GLN A 40 2.90 -6.03 0.38
N ASN A 41 4.16 -5.63 0.64
CA ASN A 41 5.19 -6.54 1.14
C ASN A 41 4.91 -7.00 2.58
N LEU A 42 4.40 -6.11 3.43
CA LEU A 42 4.02 -6.44 4.81
C LEU A 42 2.86 -7.44 4.86
N LEU A 43 2.01 -7.46 3.85
CA LEU A 43 0.85 -8.35 3.77
C LEU A 43 1.19 -9.75 3.25
N ASN A 44 2.45 -10.06 2.99
CA ASN A 44 2.89 -11.42 2.70
C ASN A 44 3.06 -12.18 4.02
N PHE A 45 2.34 -13.28 4.16
CA PHE A 45 2.32 -14.10 5.37
C PHE A 45 2.69 -15.54 5.04
N SER A 46 3.71 -16.06 5.69
CA SER A 46 4.16 -17.45 5.51
C SER A 46 3.64 -18.31 6.63
N SER A 47 2.91 -19.36 6.30
CA SER A 47 2.33 -20.28 7.26
C SER A 47 2.04 -21.63 6.59
N ASN A 48 2.14 -22.70 7.36
CA ASN A 48 1.82 -24.07 6.89
C ASN A 48 2.58 -24.47 5.60
N GLY A 49 3.77 -23.91 5.40
CA GLY A 49 4.60 -24.23 4.23
C GLY A 49 4.25 -23.43 2.97
N GLY A 50 3.33 -22.49 3.05
CA GLY A 50 2.97 -21.61 1.93
C GLY A 50 3.15 -20.13 2.26
N THR A 51 3.08 -19.29 1.25
CA THR A 51 3.11 -17.84 1.41
C THR A 51 1.81 -17.24 0.88
N PHE A 52 1.10 -16.55 1.75
CA PHE A 52 -0.22 -15.98 1.43
C PHE A 52 -0.13 -14.47 1.32
N LYS A 53 -0.82 -13.92 0.33
CA LYS A 53 -1.04 -12.48 0.26
C LYS A 53 -2.32 -12.18 1.04
N VAL A 54 -2.16 -11.54 2.18
CA VAL A 54 -3.30 -11.22 3.05
C VAL A 54 -4.13 -10.11 2.43
N SER A 55 -5.40 -10.38 2.24
CA SER A 55 -6.37 -9.46 1.65
C SER A 55 -7.70 -9.60 2.37
N GLN A 56 -8.60 -8.66 2.11
CA GLN A 56 -9.96 -8.73 2.65
C GLN A 56 -10.69 -9.98 2.13
N GLU A 57 -10.43 -10.37 0.88
CA GLU A 57 -11.00 -11.58 0.29
C GLU A 57 -10.54 -12.83 1.02
N LEU A 58 -9.25 -12.94 1.32
CA LEU A 58 -8.71 -14.08 2.07
C LEU A 58 -9.31 -14.14 3.47
N ILE A 59 -9.36 -13.02 4.16
CA ILE A 59 -9.94 -12.93 5.52
C ILE A 59 -11.40 -13.34 5.49
N GLY A 60 -12.17 -12.82 4.54
CA GLY A 60 -13.60 -13.16 4.40
C GLY A 60 -13.80 -14.64 4.13
N PHE A 61 -13.00 -15.24 3.26
CA PHE A 61 -13.08 -16.67 2.97
C PHE A 61 -12.75 -17.53 4.20
N VAL A 62 -11.67 -17.21 4.90
CA VAL A 62 -11.26 -17.97 6.10
C VAL A 62 -12.30 -17.81 7.20
N LYS A 63 -12.86 -16.61 7.37
CA LYS A 63 -13.97 -16.40 8.32
C LYS A 63 -15.18 -17.28 7.98
N PHE A 64 -15.53 -17.37 6.72
CA PHE A 64 -16.60 -18.24 6.25
C PHE A 64 -16.31 -19.70 6.62
N VAL A 65 -15.08 -20.16 6.42
CA VAL A 65 -14.67 -21.54 6.77
C VAL A 65 -14.80 -21.77 8.27
N VAL A 66 -14.33 -20.85 9.09
CA VAL A 66 -14.42 -20.91 10.56
C VAL A 66 -15.88 -20.94 11.00
N ASP A 67 -16.71 -20.06 10.47
CA ASP A 67 -18.14 -19.97 10.81
C ASP A 67 -18.90 -21.22 10.38
N SER A 68 -18.42 -21.94 9.36
CA SER A 68 -18.96 -23.21 8.90
C SER A 68 -18.54 -24.40 9.80
N GLY A 69 -17.75 -24.14 10.85
CA GLY A 69 -17.32 -25.17 11.79
C GLY A 69 -16.18 -26.04 11.29
N LYS A 70 -15.47 -25.64 10.25
CA LYS A 70 -14.33 -26.41 9.71
C LYS A 70 -13.04 -25.97 10.38
N ASP A 71 -12.37 -26.89 11.03
CA ASP A 71 -11.09 -26.64 11.70
C ASP A 71 -9.90 -26.68 10.74
N THR A 72 -10.05 -27.35 9.61
CA THR A 72 -9.03 -27.47 8.57
C THR A 72 -9.61 -27.11 7.21
N THR A 73 -8.76 -26.61 6.32
CA THR A 73 -9.15 -26.32 4.95
C THR A 73 -7.93 -26.31 4.05
N VAL A 74 -8.13 -26.29 2.74
CA VAL A 74 -7.06 -26.11 1.75
C VAL A 74 -7.28 -24.79 1.05
N ILE A 75 -6.23 -23.96 1.01
CA ILE A 75 -6.25 -22.66 0.36
C ILE A 75 -5.08 -22.58 -0.60
N LEU A 76 -5.29 -21.96 -1.75
CA LEU A 76 -4.19 -21.66 -2.67
C LEU A 76 -3.37 -20.49 -2.11
N ASP A 77 -2.05 -20.67 -2.09
CA ASP A 77 -1.15 -19.59 -1.70
C ASP A 77 -0.97 -18.58 -2.86
N LYS A 78 -0.11 -17.58 -2.67
CA LYS A 78 0.11 -16.55 -3.72
C LYS A 78 0.69 -17.12 -5.02
N ASN A 79 1.26 -18.32 -4.99
CA ASN A 79 1.83 -19.02 -6.13
C ASN A 79 0.90 -20.11 -6.68
N ASP A 80 -0.39 -20.08 -6.30
CA ASP A 80 -1.41 -21.05 -6.67
C ASP A 80 -1.08 -22.49 -6.23
N ILE A 81 -0.28 -22.62 -5.18
CA ILE A 81 0.02 -23.92 -4.58
C ILE A 81 -1.04 -24.21 -3.52
N PRO A 82 -1.69 -25.40 -3.56
CA PRO A 82 -2.65 -25.78 -2.53
C PRO A 82 -1.93 -26.07 -1.22
N VAL A 83 -2.33 -25.37 -0.16
CA VAL A 83 -1.75 -25.48 1.17
C VAL A 83 -2.83 -25.84 2.17
N ARG A 84 -2.57 -26.88 2.96
CA ARG A 84 -3.49 -27.27 4.02
C ARG A 84 -3.28 -26.40 5.25
N ILE A 85 -4.35 -25.80 5.73
CA ILE A 85 -4.39 -25.03 6.97
C ILE A 85 -4.94 -25.93 8.07
N ASP A 86 -4.12 -26.22 9.07
CA ASP A 86 -4.48 -27.18 10.12
C ASP A 86 -5.33 -26.56 11.24
N ASP A 87 -5.20 -25.25 11.46
CA ASP A 87 -5.97 -24.52 12.47
C ASP A 87 -6.52 -23.24 11.83
N THR A 88 -7.75 -23.31 11.37
CA THR A 88 -8.40 -22.21 10.66
C THR A 88 -8.65 -21.00 11.56
N LYS A 89 -8.97 -21.22 12.84
CA LYS A 89 -9.22 -20.12 13.78
C LYS A 89 -7.95 -19.32 14.05
N LYS A 90 -6.84 -20.01 14.27
CA LYS A 90 -5.55 -19.35 14.48
C LYS A 90 -5.09 -18.64 13.21
N PHE A 91 -5.25 -19.28 12.06
CA PHE A 91 -4.91 -18.67 10.78
C PHE A 91 -5.72 -17.39 10.56
N LEU A 92 -7.02 -17.40 10.83
CA LEU A 92 -7.87 -16.21 10.74
C LEU A 92 -7.38 -15.10 11.67
N GLU A 93 -7.04 -15.43 12.89
CA GLU A 93 -6.52 -14.46 13.86
C GLU A 93 -5.22 -13.84 13.37
N ASP A 94 -4.29 -14.66 12.89
CA ASP A 94 -2.98 -14.21 12.43
C ASP A 94 -3.10 -13.29 11.19
N ILE A 95 -3.87 -13.67 10.18
CA ILE A 95 -4.03 -12.87 8.98
C ILE A 95 -4.81 -11.59 9.25
N SER A 96 -5.80 -11.64 10.15
CA SER A 96 -6.58 -10.45 10.52
C SER A 96 -5.71 -9.44 11.25
N SER A 97 -4.91 -9.88 12.22
CA SER A 97 -3.99 -9.02 12.95
C SER A 97 -2.97 -8.37 12.02
N LEU A 98 -2.37 -9.15 11.14
CA LEU A 98 -1.41 -8.63 10.16
C LEU A 98 -2.04 -7.58 9.25
N TYR A 99 -3.25 -7.85 8.78
CA TYR A 99 -3.96 -6.92 7.91
C TYR A 99 -4.22 -5.58 8.62
N PHE A 100 -4.79 -5.62 9.82
CA PHE A 100 -5.12 -4.41 10.56
C PHE A 100 -3.87 -3.61 10.92
N GLU A 101 -2.81 -4.26 11.38
CA GLU A 101 -1.54 -3.59 11.68
C GLU A 101 -0.95 -2.92 10.44
N SER A 102 -0.91 -3.63 9.32
CA SER A 102 -0.31 -3.13 8.07
C SER A 102 -1.13 -1.98 7.48
N ILE A 103 -2.44 -2.06 7.49
CA ILE A 103 -3.32 -1.01 6.98
C ILE A 103 -3.30 0.23 7.88
N ASN A 104 -3.24 0.06 9.20
CA ASN A 104 -3.12 1.17 10.13
C ASN A 104 -1.78 1.89 9.97
N GLU A 105 -0.70 1.15 9.77
CA GLU A 105 0.61 1.74 9.48
C GLU A 105 0.58 2.52 8.16
N TYR A 106 -0.01 1.94 7.12
CA TYR A 106 -0.17 2.63 5.83
C TYR A 106 -0.97 3.92 5.99
N TYR A 107 -2.08 3.87 6.73
CA TYR A 107 -2.91 5.04 6.99
C TYR A 107 -2.13 6.15 7.68
N ASN A 108 -1.38 5.81 8.74
CA ASN A 108 -0.59 6.78 9.48
C ASN A 108 0.51 7.39 8.62
N ASP A 109 1.22 6.57 7.85
CA ASP A 109 2.26 7.04 6.95
C ASP A 109 1.70 7.91 5.83
N TYR A 110 0.55 7.53 5.29
CA TYR A 110 -0.13 8.33 4.27
C TYR A 110 -0.58 9.69 4.81
N GLN A 111 -1.10 9.74 6.03
CA GLN A 111 -1.49 11.01 6.65
C GLN A 111 -0.29 11.93 6.87
N LYS A 112 0.84 11.39 7.26
CA LYS A 112 2.09 12.16 7.37
C LYS A 112 2.52 12.72 6.02
N LEU A 113 2.47 11.92 4.99
CA LEU A 113 2.80 12.34 3.64
C LEU A 113 1.86 13.44 3.14
N ARG A 114 0.59 13.29 3.39
CA ARG A 114 -0.44 14.28 3.03
C ARG A 114 -0.27 15.59 3.79
N SER A 115 0.07 15.54 5.06
CA SER A 115 0.34 16.73 5.87
C SER A 115 1.58 17.48 5.38
N SER A 116 2.62 16.76 5.02
CA SER A 116 3.83 17.32 4.43
C SER A 116 3.52 18.06 3.12
N ARG A 117 2.68 17.49 2.26
CA ARG A 117 2.23 18.12 1.02
C ARG A 117 1.45 19.42 1.29
N LYS A 118 0.60 19.44 2.31
CA LYS A 118 -0.16 20.65 2.68
C LYS A 118 0.74 21.78 3.15
N ILE A 119 1.78 21.46 3.90
CA ILE A 119 2.75 22.45 4.39
C ILE A 119 3.50 23.07 3.22
N GLU A 120 3.86 22.31 2.21
CA GLU A 120 4.57 22.80 1.02
C GLU A 120 3.73 23.72 0.14
N LYS A 121 2.41 23.70 0.28
CA LYS A 121 1.48 24.55 -0.48
C LYS A 121 1.27 25.93 0.14
N VAL A 122 1.74 26.18 1.32
CA VAL A 122 1.54 27.44 2.05
C VAL A 122 2.62 28.50 1.70
#